data_e1209f019bc3af76711a4aa280dcbd27
#
_entry.id   e1209f019bc3af76711a4aa280dcbd27
#
_cell.length_a   1.000
_cell.length_b   1.000
_cell.length_c   1.000
_cell.angle_alpha   90.00
_cell.angle_beta   90.00
_cell.angle_gamma   90.00
#
_symmetry.space_group_name_H-M   'P 1'
#
loop_
_entity.id
_entity.type
_entity.pdbx_description
1 polymer ?
#
loop_
_entity_poly.entity_id
_entity_poly.type
_entity_poly.pdbx_seq_one_letter_code
_entity_poly.pdbx_strand_id
1 'polypeptide(L)'
;MAEEVVLMKGNEAIAHAAIRIGVDGYFGYPITPQSEILETLAEEKPWETTGMVVLQAESEVAAINMVYGGAASGKMVMTSSSSPGVSLKQEGISYIAGAELPCLIVNVMRGGPGLGTIQPSQADYFQTVKGGGHGDYRLIALAPASVQEMADFVGIAFDLAFKYRNPAIILADGVIGQMMEKVVLPEPVSYTHLRAHETSLHL
;
A
#
# COMPACT_ATOMS: atom_id res chain seq x y z
N MET A 1 9.27 12.42 -23.23
CA MET A 1 7.81 12.56 -23.40
C MET A 1 7.34 13.64 -22.44
N ALA A 2 6.21 14.32 -22.68
CA ALA A 2 5.71 15.31 -21.72
C ALA A 2 5.25 14.54 -20.47
N GLU A 3 5.60 15.03 -19.27
CA GLU A 3 5.11 14.47 -18.02
C GLU A 3 3.58 14.51 -18.01
N GLU A 4 2.96 13.39 -17.66
CA GLU A 4 1.50 13.30 -17.53
C GLU A 4 1.09 13.89 -16.18
N VAL A 5 0.47 15.07 -16.22
CA VAL A 5 -0.03 15.77 -15.02
C VAL A 5 -1.53 15.60 -14.93
N VAL A 6 -2.00 14.97 -13.86
CA VAL A 6 -3.42 14.67 -13.63
C VAL A 6 -3.88 15.28 -12.31
N LEU A 7 -5.10 15.81 -12.26
CA LEU A 7 -5.73 16.25 -11.03
C LEU A 7 -6.45 15.05 -10.39
N MET A 8 -6.02 14.61 -9.20
CA MET A 8 -6.59 13.44 -8.54
C MET A 8 -6.51 13.53 -7.02
N LYS A 9 -7.28 12.68 -6.34
CA LYS A 9 -7.20 12.51 -4.89
C LYS A 9 -5.96 11.70 -4.47
N GLY A 10 -5.53 11.83 -3.21
CA GLY A 10 -4.42 11.05 -2.67
C GLY A 10 -4.65 9.54 -2.73
N ASN A 11 -5.87 9.07 -2.44
CA ASN A 11 -6.20 7.65 -2.57
C ASN A 11 -6.09 7.16 -4.01
N GLU A 12 -6.58 7.94 -4.98
CA GLU A 12 -6.48 7.63 -6.41
C GLU A 12 -5.01 7.62 -6.86
N ALA A 13 -4.21 8.58 -6.38
CA ALA A 13 -2.78 8.68 -6.69
C ALA A 13 -2.00 7.42 -6.29
N ILE A 14 -2.29 6.83 -5.12
CA ILE A 14 -1.71 5.53 -4.72
C ILE A 14 -2.09 4.42 -5.69
N ALA A 15 -3.37 4.33 -6.07
CA ALA A 15 -3.84 3.28 -6.98
C ALA A 15 -3.17 3.40 -8.36
N HIS A 16 -3.16 4.58 -8.95
CA HIS A 16 -2.51 4.82 -10.24
C HIS A 16 -0.98 4.59 -10.18
N ALA A 17 -0.32 5.03 -9.11
CA ALA A 17 1.11 4.78 -8.93
C ALA A 17 1.40 3.27 -8.85
N ALA A 18 0.59 2.50 -8.11
CA ALA A 18 0.73 1.05 -8.00
C ALA A 18 0.61 0.34 -9.36
N ILE A 19 -0.36 0.74 -10.19
CA ILE A 19 -0.51 0.22 -11.56
C ILE A 19 0.74 0.55 -12.39
N ARG A 20 1.20 1.81 -12.35
CA ARG A 20 2.32 2.32 -13.16
C ARG A 20 3.65 1.64 -12.85
N ILE A 21 3.94 1.39 -11.57
CA ILE A 21 5.19 0.71 -11.17
C ILE A 21 5.12 -0.81 -11.31
N GLY A 22 3.97 -1.37 -11.72
CA GLY A 22 3.82 -2.79 -12.00
C GLY A 22 3.65 -3.67 -10.77
N VAL A 23 2.87 -3.21 -9.78
CA VAL A 23 2.48 -4.07 -8.64
C VAL A 23 1.76 -5.32 -9.14
N ASP A 24 2.16 -6.50 -8.67
CA ASP A 24 1.58 -7.79 -9.07
C ASP A 24 0.20 -8.03 -8.46
N GLY A 25 -0.06 -7.51 -7.25
CA GLY A 25 -1.33 -7.78 -6.59
C GLY A 25 -1.71 -6.80 -5.49
N TYR A 26 -3.00 -6.50 -5.43
CA TYR A 26 -3.65 -5.77 -4.37
C TYR A 26 -4.71 -6.64 -3.71
N PHE A 27 -4.65 -6.76 -2.39
CA PHE A 27 -5.61 -7.50 -1.59
C PHE A 27 -6.15 -6.60 -0.48
N GLY A 28 -7.40 -6.19 -0.55
CA GLY A 28 -7.97 -5.21 0.35
C GLY A 28 -9.36 -5.53 0.83
N TYR A 29 -9.80 -4.79 1.84
CA TYR A 29 -11.17 -4.77 2.32
C TYR A 29 -11.60 -3.31 2.50
N PRO A 30 -12.79 -2.91 2.00
CA PRO A 30 -13.20 -1.52 2.01
C PRO A 30 -13.42 -0.99 3.43
N ILE A 31 -12.84 0.16 3.72
CA ILE A 31 -13.02 0.89 4.97
C ILE A 31 -12.76 2.38 4.73
N THR A 32 -13.69 3.26 5.18
CA THR A 32 -13.49 4.72 5.09
C THR A 32 -12.34 5.17 5.99
N PRO A 33 -11.43 6.06 5.52
CA PRO A 33 -11.49 6.87 4.29
C PRO A 33 -10.57 6.37 3.14
N GLN A 34 -10.24 5.08 3.04
CA GLN A 34 -9.33 4.56 2.01
C GLN A 34 -10.02 3.81 0.86
N SER A 35 -11.35 3.70 0.87
CA SER A 35 -12.11 2.86 -0.10
C SER A 35 -11.80 3.18 -1.56
N GLU A 36 -11.53 4.43 -1.89
CA GLU A 36 -11.23 4.84 -3.26
C GLU A 36 -9.96 4.19 -3.83
N ILE A 37 -9.04 3.68 -3.00
CA ILE A 37 -7.88 2.93 -3.53
C ILE A 37 -8.37 1.66 -4.24
N LEU A 38 -9.23 0.87 -3.59
CA LEU A 38 -9.80 -0.33 -4.18
C LEU A 38 -10.75 0.01 -5.34
N GLU A 39 -11.58 1.03 -5.19
CA GLU A 39 -12.54 1.49 -6.21
C GLU A 39 -11.81 1.90 -7.49
N THR A 40 -10.77 2.73 -7.39
CA THR A 40 -9.95 3.15 -8.53
C THR A 40 -9.28 1.94 -9.21
N LEU A 41 -8.70 1.02 -8.43
CA LEU A 41 -8.11 -0.20 -8.98
C LEU A 41 -9.14 -1.06 -9.71
N ALA A 42 -10.38 -1.11 -9.21
CA ALA A 42 -11.46 -1.86 -9.85
C ALA A 42 -11.95 -1.19 -11.15
N GLU A 43 -11.98 0.15 -11.19
CA GLU A 43 -12.37 0.94 -12.37
C GLU A 43 -11.31 0.88 -13.48
N GLU A 44 -10.03 0.98 -13.13
CA GLU A 44 -8.89 0.94 -14.07
C GLU A 44 -8.61 -0.45 -14.64
N LYS A 45 -9.14 -1.51 -14.02
CA LYS A 45 -9.02 -2.90 -14.48
C LYS A 45 -7.58 -3.31 -14.84
N PRO A 46 -6.61 -3.14 -13.94
CA PRO A 46 -5.21 -3.37 -14.25
C PRO A 46 -4.91 -4.83 -14.62
N TRP A 47 -5.79 -5.78 -14.32
CA TRP A 47 -5.66 -7.17 -14.78
C TRP A 47 -5.75 -7.31 -16.29
N GLU A 48 -6.38 -6.35 -17.00
CA GLU A 48 -6.45 -6.33 -18.46
C GLU A 48 -5.20 -5.72 -19.11
N THR A 49 -4.48 -4.86 -18.39
CA THR A 49 -3.37 -4.06 -18.93
C THR A 49 -2.00 -4.47 -18.43
N THR A 50 -1.83 -4.66 -17.12
CA THR A 50 -0.55 -5.01 -16.47
C THR A 50 -0.51 -6.42 -15.91
N GLY A 51 -1.66 -7.11 -15.84
CA GLY A 51 -1.78 -8.41 -15.20
C GLY A 51 -1.88 -8.34 -13.67
N MET A 52 -1.99 -7.14 -13.08
CA MET A 52 -2.14 -6.97 -11.64
C MET A 52 -3.42 -7.63 -11.14
N VAL A 53 -3.31 -8.48 -10.14
CA VAL A 53 -4.47 -9.09 -9.46
C VAL A 53 -5.06 -8.08 -8.49
N VAL A 54 -6.34 -7.78 -8.63
CA VAL A 54 -7.08 -6.95 -7.67
C VAL A 54 -8.19 -7.79 -7.05
N LEU A 55 -8.16 -7.95 -5.73
CA LEU A 55 -9.13 -8.79 -5.05
C LEU A 55 -9.62 -8.15 -3.76
N GLN A 56 -10.93 -8.04 -3.64
CA GLN A 56 -11.57 -7.70 -2.38
C GLN A 56 -11.69 -8.97 -1.52
N ALA A 57 -10.97 -8.98 -0.40
CA ALA A 57 -11.06 -10.04 0.58
C ALA A 57 -12.36 -9.96 1.39
N GLU A 58 -12.68 -10.99 2.15
CA GLU A 58 -13.85 -11.01 3.03
C GLU A 58 -13.66 -10.19 4.32
N SER A 59 -12.40 -9.91 4.68
CA SER A 59 -12.01 -9.20 5.89
C SER A 59 -10.57 -8.68 5.80
N GLU A 60 -10.20 -7.80 6.71
CA GLU A 60 -8.82 -7.32 6.84
C GLU A 60 -7.84 -8.43 7.19
N VAL A 61 -8.28 -9.41 8.00
CA VAL A 61 -7.46 -10.59 8.36
C VAL A 61 -7.21 -11.45 7.12
N ALA A 62 -8.22 -11.70 6.30
CA ALA A 62 -8.05 -12.42 5.04
C ALA A 62 -7.12 -11.65 4.08
N ALA A 63 -7.32 -10.33 3.94
CA ALA A 63 -6.51 -9.49 3.06
C ALA A 63 -5.02 -9.55 3.40
N ILE A 64 -4.64 -9.42 4.67
CA ILE A 64 -3.23 -9.45 5.06
C ILE A 64 -2.61 -10.84 4.88
N ASN A 65 -3.37 -11.93 5.05
CA ASN A 65 -2.89 -13.28 4.79
C ASN A 65 -2.71 -13.54 3.29
N MET A 66 -3.53 -12.94 2.42
CA MET A 66 -3.30 -12.96 0.96
C MET A 66 -2.02 -12.21 0.59
N VAL A 67 -1.76 -11.05 1.21
CA VAL A 67 -0.48 -10.32 1.04
C VAL A 67 0.68 -11.18 1.49
N TYR A 68 0.57 -11.85 2.63
CA TYR A 68 1.60 -12.77 3.14
C TYR A 68 1.93 -13.86 2.12
N GLY A 69 0.90 -14.53 1.59
CA GLY A 69 1.07 -15.56 0.55
C GLY A 69 1.66 -15.02 -0.74
N GLY A 70 1.20 -13.86 -1.22
CA GLY A 70 1.73 -13.19 -2.40
C GLY A 70 3.20 -12.78 -2.23
N ALA A 71 3.56 -12.16 -1.12
CA ALA A 71 4.93 -11.80 -0.81
C ALA A 71 5.85 -13.02 -0.70
N ALA A 72 5.36 -14.11 -0.07
CA ALA A 72 6.10 -15.37 0.03
C ALA A 72 6.35 -16.05 -1.32
N SER A 73 5.52 -15.77 -2.33
CA SER A 73 5.72 -16.23 -3.70
C SER A 73 6.65 -15.31 -4.52
N GLY A 74 7.27 -14.32 -3.89
CA GLY A 74 8.19 -13.38 -4.54
C GLY A 74 7.50 -12.27 -5.33
N LYS A 75 6.21 -12.03 -5.11
CA LYS A 75 5.43 -11.03 -5.84
C LYS A 75 5.41 -9.67 -5.13
N MET A 76 5.36 -8.60 -5.93
CA MET A 76 5.18 -7.24 -5.46
C MET A 76 3.71 -7.03 -5.09
N VAL A 77 3.37 -7.14 -3.81
CA VAL A 77 1.98 -7.11 -3.35
C VAL A 77 1.74 -6.03 -2.31
N MET A 78 0.50 -5.53 -2.29
CA MET A 78 0.10 -4.49 -1.35
C MET A 78 -1.31 -4.67 -0.80
N THR A 79 -1.57 -3.96 0.29
CA THR A 79 -2.90 -3.77 0.88
C THR A 79 -3.08 -2.35 1.36
N SER A 80 -4.31 -1.91 1.44
CA SER A 80 -4.67 -0.67 2.13
C SER A 80 -5.73 -0.91 3.20
N SER A 81 -5.78 -0.03 4.18
CA SER A 81 -6.79 -0.04 5.23
C SER A 81 -6.85 1.31 5.94
N SER A 82 -7.65 1.41 6.96
CA SER A 82 -7.72 2.54 7.89
C SER A 82 -7.64 1.99 9.32
N SER A 83 -7.13 2.76 10.21
CA SER A 83 -6.91 2.54 11.65
C SER A 83 -7.46 1.25 12.28
N PRO A 84 -8.80 1.02 12.42
CA PRO A 84 -9.30 -0.24 12.99
C PRO A 84 -8.95 -1.46 12.13
N GLY A 85 -8.97 -1.32 10.81
CA GLY A 85 -8.62 -2.42 9.90
C GLY A 85 -7.13 -2.75 9.94
N VAL A 86 -6.26 -1.74 10.14
CA VAL A 86 -4.82 -1.98 10.36
C VAL A 86 -4.60 -2.72 11.68
N SER A 87 -5.39 -2.43 12.71
CA SER A 87 -5.35 -3.18 13.97
C SER A 87 -5.65 -4.67 13.75
N LEU A 88 -6.63 -5.01 12.92
CA LEU A 88 -6.94 -6.40 12.56
C LEU A 88 -5.83 -7.08 11.75
N LYS A 89 -5.01 -6.32 11.03
CA LYS A 89 -3.90 -6.84 10.22
C LYS A 89 -2.62 -7.07 11.01
N GLN A 90 -2.51 -6.65 12.27
CA GLN A 90 -1.26 -6.62 13.03
C GLN A 90 -0.61 -8.00 13.18
N GLU A 91 -1.39 -9.06 13.37
CA GLU A 91 -0.85 -10.43 13.43
C GLU A 91 -0.17 -10.81 12.11
N GLY A 92 -0.87 -10.62 10.99
CA GLY A 92 -0.32 -10.90 9.66
C GLY A 92 0.91 -10.05 9.34
N ILE A 93 0.91 -8.78 9.72
CA ILE A 93 2.08 -7.89 9.57
C ILE A 93 3.27 -8.43 10.36
N SER A 94 3.07 -8.93 11.58
CA SER A 94 4.15 -9.55 12.36
C SER A 94 4.70 -10.83 11.72
N TYR A 95 3.84 -11.63 11.08
CA TYR A 95 4.27 -12.81 10.31
C TYR A 95 5.10 -12.43 9.09
N ILE A 96 4.67 -11.41 8.34
CA ILE A 96 5.39 -10.91 7.16
C ILE A 96 6.77 -10.39 7.57
N ALA A 97 6.84 -9.59 8.66
CA ALA A 97 8.09 -9.09 9.20
C ALA A 97 9.01 -10.23 9.68
N GLY A 98 8.46 -11.20 10.41
CA GLY A 98 9.21 -12.37 10.92
C GLY A 98 9.73 -13.28 9.80
N ALA A 99 9.05 -13.32 8.66
CA ALA A 99 9.48 -14.07 7.47
C ALA A 99 10.37 -13.24 6.52
N GLU A 100 10.71 -11.99 6.87
CA GLU A 100 11.53 -11.09 6.06
C GLU A 100 10.99 -10.88 4.64
N LEU A 101 9.68 -10.71 4.52
CA LEU A 101 9.00 -10.56 3.23
C LEU A 101 8.71 -9.09 2.93
N PRO A 102 9.01 -8.63 1.70
CA PRO A 102 8.67 -7.29 1.27
C PRO A 102 7.19 -7.18 0.88
N CYS A 103 6.52 -6.15 1.37
CA CYS A 103 5.19 -5.75 0.89
C CYS A 103 4.93 -4.28 1.24
N LEU A 104 3.88 -3.71 0.64
CA LEU A 104 3.41 -2.38 0.97
C LEU A 104 2.06 -2.43 1.69
N ILE A 105 1.99 -1.71 2.81
CA ILE A 105 0.76 -1.46 3.56
C ILE A 105 0.46 0.03 3.47
N VAL A 106 -0.78 0.39 3.20
CA VAL A 106 -1.22 1.79 3.24
C VAL A 106 -2.23 1.94 4.36
N ASN A 107 -1.94 2.82 5.32
CA ASN A 107 -2.88 3.22 6.36
C ASN A 107 -3.34 4.66 6.11
N VAL A 108 -4.59 4.83 5.72
CA VAL A 108 -5.24 6.14 5.66
C VAL A 108 -5.98 6.34 6.98
N MET A 109 -5.30 6.97 7.93
CA MET A 109 -5.73 7.07 9.33
C MET A 109 -7.05 7.81 9.50
N ARG A 110 -7.81 7.37 10.50
CA ARG A 110 -9.01 8.03 10.99
C ARG A 110 -9.05 8.08 12.52
N GLY A 111 -9.97 8.85 13.06
CA GLY A 111 -10.11 9.04 14.51
C GLY A 111 -10.46 7.75 15.26
N GLY A 112 -9.80 7.54 16.40
CA GLY A 112 -9.96 6.44 17.34
C GLY A 112 -10.08 6.97 18.76
N PRO A 113 -10.01 6.10 19.79
CA PRO A 113 -9.83 4.63 19.74
C PRO A 113 -11.11 3.83 19.39
N GLY A 114 -10.97 2.51 19.25
CA GLY A 114 -12.03 1.58 18.89
C GLY A 114 -12.43 1.73 17.43
N LEU A 115 -13.73 1.64 17.13
CA LEU A 115 -14.24 1.90 15.77
C LEU A 115 -13.96 3.34 15.35
N GLY A 116 -13.97 4.26 16.29
CA GLY A 116 -13.66 5.68 16.11
C GLY A 116 -14.65 6.41 15.23
N THR A 117 -14.15 7.38 14.50
CA THR A 117 -14.91 8.17 13.54
C THR A 117 -14.25 8.14 12.18
N ILE A 118 -14.99 8.53 11.13
CA ILE A 118 -14.43 8.67 9.78
C ILE A 118 -13.62 9.96 9.61
N GLN A 119 -13.55 10.79 10.63
CA GLN A 119 -12.80 12.04 10.59
C GLN A 119 -11.29 11.77 10.55
N PRO A 120 -10.52 12.59 9.84
CA PRO A 120 -9.07 12.47 9.77
C PRO A 120 -8.40 12.51 11.14
N SER A 121 -7.36 11.72 11.31
CA SER A 121 -6.54 11.71 12.52
C SER A 121 -5.15 11.18 12.19
N GLN A 122 -4.17 11.46 13.03
CA GLN A 122 -2.80 10.93 12.95
C GLN A 122 -2.45 10.12 14.19
N ALA A 123 -3.44 9.42 14.77
CA ALA A 123 -3.32 8.76 16.07
C ALA A 123 -2.60 7.39 16.01
N ASP A 124 -2.34 6.83 14.83
CA ASP A 124 -1.69 5.52 14.67
C ASP A 124 -0.15 5.62 14.56
N TYR A 125 0.41 6.78 14.86
CA TYR A 125 1.86 6.99 14.79
C TYR A 125 2.62 5.98 15.65
N PHE A 126 2.27 5.83 16.93
CA PHE A 126 2.95 4.88 17.80
C PHE A 126 2.74 3.42 17.40
N GLN A 127 1.54 3.05 16.93
CA GLN A 127 1.28 1.72 16.41
C GLN A 127 2.24 1.39 15.24
N THR A 128 2.47 2.37 14.38
CA THR A 128 3.33 2.20 13.20
C THR A 128 4.82 2.20 13.55
N VAL A 129 5.31 3.15 14.36
CA VAL A 129 6.75 3.36 14.57
C VAL A 129 7.28 2.74 15.86
N LYS A 130 6.42 2.42 16.82
CA LYS A 130 6.81 1.80 18.10
C LYS A 130 6.50 0.31 18.19
N GLY A 131 5.64 -0.20 17.29
CA GLY A 131 5.25 -1.60 17.20
C GLY A 131 3.77 -1.80 17.45
N GLY A 132 3.10 -2.48 16.53
CA GLY A 132 1.66 -2.75 16.58
C GLY A 132 1.33 -4.21 16.90
N GLY A 133 2.13 -5.15 16.40
CA GLY A 133 2.03 -6.58 16.69
C GLY A 133 3.06 -7.04 17.75
N HIS A 134 3.31 -8.34 17.80
CA HIS A 134 4.29 -8.93 18.72
C HIS A 134 5.65 -9.16 18.02
N GLY A 135 6.72 -9.30 18.81
CA GLY A 135 8.05 -9.71 18.35
C GLY A 135 9.03 -8.57 18.08
N ASP A 136 8.78 -7.37 18.59
CA ASP A 136 9.70 -6.22 18.55
C ASP A 136 10.16 -5.76 17.15
N TYR A 137 9.46 -6.19 16.08
CA TYR A 137 9.75 -5.76 14.72
C TYR A 137 9.50 -4.26 14.53
N ARG A 138 10.09 -3.70 13.49
CA ARG A 138 9.85 -2.31 13.07
C ARG A 138 9.52 -2.28 11.59
N LEU A 139 8.57 -1.43 11.22
CA LEU A 139 8.21 -1.17 9.84
C LEU A 139 9.05 -0.04 9.25
N ILE A 140 9.23 -0.07 7.94
CA ILE A 140 9.70 1.08 7.18
C ILE A 140 8.50 2.01 7.00
N ALA A 141 8.47 3.14 7.68
CA ALA A 141 7.33 4.04 7.69
C ALA A 141 7.61 5.31 6.89
N LEU A 142 6.75 5.63 5.94
CA LEU A 142 6.78 6.85 5.12
C LEU A 142 5.48 7.62 5.36
N ALA A 143 5.58 8.90 5.69
CA ALA A 143 4.44 9.77 5.95
C ALA A 143 4.38 10.89 4.90
N PRO A 144 3.46 10.81 3.91
CA PRO A 144 3.35 11.80 2.86
C PRO A 144 2.77 13.13 3.39
N ALA A 145 3.27 14.24 2.87
CA ALA A 145 2.80 15.60 3.15
C ALA A 145 2.02 16.23 1.99
N SER A 146 1.92 15.54 0.85
CA SER A 146 1.19 15.98 -0.35
C SER A 146 0.64 14.79 -1.13
N VAL A 147 -0.27 15.06 -2.06
CA VAL A 147 -0.81 14.03 -2.96
C VAL A 147 0.28 13.50 -3.90
N GLN A 148 1.24 14.36 -4.29
CA GLN A 148 2.41 13.90 -5.06
C GLN A 148 3.22 12.87 -4.26
N GLU A 149 3.50 13.12 -2.99
CA GLU A 149 4.21 12.15 -2.16
C GLU A 149 3.42 10.86 -1.91
N MET A 150 2.08 10.91 -1.95
CA MET A 150 1.25 9.70 -1.92
C MET A 150 1.59 8.77 -3.11
N ALA A 151 1.76 9.34 -4.30
CA ALA A 151 2.16 8.59 -5.50
C ALA A 151 3.63 8.13 -5.44
N ASP A 152 4.55 9.05 -5.14
CA ASP A 152 5.99 8.81 -5.16
C ASP A 152 6.40 7.73 -4.14
N PHE A 153 5.78 7.76 -2.97
CA PHE A 153 6.12 6.83 -1.88
C PHE A 153 5.72 5.39 -2.17
N VAL A 154 4.84 5.13 -3.14
CA VAL A 154 4.53 3.75 -3.54
C VAL A 154 5.78 3.06 -4.08
N GLY A 155 6.48 3.69 -5.02
CA GLY A 155 7.74 3.17 -5.56
C GLY A 155 8.84 3.10 -4.51
N ILE A 156 9.06 4.20 -3.78
CA ILE A 156 10.08 4.28 -2.72
C ILE A 156 9.86 3.21 -1.64
N ALA A 157 8.60 2.99 -1.23
CA ALA A 157 8.26 1.98 -0.22
C ALA A 157 8.61 0.56 -0.68
N PHE A 158 8.31 0.21 -1.93
CA PHE A 158 8.68 -1.09 -2.48
C PHE A 158 10.19 -1.24 -2.61
N ASP A 159 10.91 -0.24 -3.11
CA ASP A 159 12.38 -0.27 -3.21
C ASP A 159 13.02 -0.53 -1.83
N LEU A 160 12.55 0.17 -0.82
CA LEU A 160 13.03 -0.02 0.56
C LEU A 160 12.61 -1.37 1.13
N ALA A 161 11.37 -1.81 0.89
CA ALA A 161 10.87 -3.10 1.37
C ALA A 161 11.69 -4.27 0.80
N PHE A 162 11.95 -4.27 -0.51
CA PHE A 162 12.78 -5.29 -1.15
C PHE A 162 14.24 -5.22 -0.72
N LYS A 163 14.82 -4.01 -0.63
CA LYS A 163 16.21 -3.80 -0.21
C LYS A 163 16.47 -4.32 1.19
N TYR A 164 15.56 -4.07 2.13
CA TYR A 164 15.74 -4.42 3.53
C TYR A 164 14.97 -5.68 3.94
N ARG A 165 14.26 -6.33 3.01
CA ARG A 165 13.43 -7.52 3.26
C ARG A 165 12.51 -7.33 4.46
N ASN A 166 11.73 -6.26 4.41
CA ASN A 166 10.89 -5.85 5.52
C ASN A 166 9.62 -5.15 4.99
N PRO A 167 8.45 -5.33 5.60
CA PRO A 167 7.26 -4.60 5.18
C PRO A 167 7.44 -3.10 5.31
N ALA A 168 6.97 -2.36 4.32
CA ALA A 168 6.88 -0.91 4.35
C ALA A 168 5.43 -0.46 4.53
N ILE A 169 5.24 0.69 5.18
CA ILE A 169 3.93 1.30 5.38
C ILE A 169 3.94 2.76 4.98
N ILE A 170 2.96 3.15 4.17
CA ILE A 170 2.60 4.55 3.94
C ILE A 170 1.57 4.93 5.00
N LEU A 171 1.93 5.89 5.85
CA LEU A 171 1.13 6.38 6.95
C LEU A 171 0.52 7.73 6.57
N ALA A 172 -0.63 7.70 5.91
CA ALA A 172 -1.41 8.85 5.48
C ALA A 172 -2.59 9.10 6.44
N ASP A 173 -3.33 10.15 6.21
CA ASP A 173 -4.59 10.42 6.89
C ASP A 173 -5.72 10.75 5.91
N GLY A 174 -6.95 10.86 6.44
CA GLY A 174 -8.13 11.12 5.62
C GLY A 174 -8.11 12.50 4.93
N VAL A 175 -7.31 13.48 5.41
CA VAL A 175 -7.17 14.77 4.71
C VAL A 175 -6.42 14.58 3.41
N ILE A 176 -5.20 14.04 3.47
CA ILE A 176 -4.37 13.79 2.29
C ILE A 176 -5.04 12.78 1.35
N GLY A 177 -5.66 11.73 1.90
CA GLY A 177 -6.36 10.72 1.09
C GLY A 177 -7.49 11.29 0.23
N GLN A 178 -8.21 12.30 0.75
CA GLN A 178 -9.35 12.93 0.06
C GLN A 178 -9.02 14.24 -0.66
N MET A 179 -7.90 14.86 -0.36
CA MET A 179 -7.45 16.11 -0.93
C MET A 179 -7.06 15.92 -2.41
N MET A 180 -7.40 16.89 -3.25
CA MET A 180 -7.09 16.86 -4.68
C MET A 180 -5.93 17.81 -5.00
N GLU A 181 -4.92 17.29 -5.68
CA GLU A 181 -3.80 18.07 -6.20
C GLU A 181 -3.42 17.62 -7.61
N LYS A 182 -2.58 18.42 -8.27
CA LYS A 182 -1.94 18.00 -9.52
C LYS A 182 -0.83 17.02 -9.20
N VAL A 183 -0.87 15.86 -9.82
CA VAL A 183 0.08 14.77 -9.63
C VAL A 183 0.79 14.46 -10.95
N VAL A 184 2.09 14.35 -10.90
CA VAL A 184 2.91 13.75 -11.96
C VAL A 184 3.02 12.27 -11.65
N LEU A 185 2.41 11.43 -12.46
CA LEU A 185 2.47 9.99 -12.25
C LEU A 185 3.82 9.42 -12.72
N PRO A 186 4.33 8.36 -12.05
CA PRO A 186 5.54 7.70 -12.50
C PRO A 186 5.36 7.13 -13.91
N GLU A 187 6.44 7.11 -14.69
CA GLU A 187 6.42 6.47 -16.01
C GLU A 187 6.03 5.00 -15.88
N PRO A 188 5.15 4.49 -16.76
CA PRO A 188 4.76 3.09 -16.71
C PRO A 188 5.97 2.16 -16.90
N VAL A 189 6.12 1.20 -16.01
CA VAL A 189 7.14 0.17 -16.17
C VAL A 189 6.74 -0.74 -17.31
N SER A 190 7.63 -0.94 -18.30
CA SER A 190 7.37 -1.90 -19.37
C SER A 190 7.42 -3.32 -18.81
N TYR A 191 6.57 -4.21 -19.33
CA TYR A 191 6.48 -5.62 -18.91
C TYR A 191 7.83 -6.38 -18.94
N THR A 192 8.80 -5.88 -19.71
CA THR A 192 10.16 -6.42 -19.79
C THR A 192 11.01 -6.09 -18.57
N HIS A 193 10.75 -4.99 -17.86
CA HIS A 193 11.46 -4.65 -16.62
C HIS A 193 10.99 -5.47 -15.42
N LEU A 194 9.72 -5.85 -15.36
CA LEU A 194 9.17 -6.68 -14.28
C LEU A 194 9.84 -8.07 -14.23
N ARG A 195 10.20 -8.64 -15.37
CA ARG A 195 10.94 -9.92 -15.44
C ARG A 195 12.41 -9.81 -15.03
N ALA A 196 13.02 -8.64 -15.12
CA ALA A 196 14.41 -8.43 -14.71
C ALA A 196 14.58 -8.46 -13.17
N HIS A 197 13.57 -8.06 -12.41
CA HIS A 197 13.56 -8.19 -10.96
C HIS A 197 13.40 -9.64 -10.48
N GLU A 198 12.68 -10.48 -11.22
CA GLU A 198 12.56 -11.91 -10.90
C GLU A 198 13.88 -12.67 -11.03
N THR A 199 14.78 -12.22 -11.93
CA THR A 199 16.08 -12.88 -12.15
C THR A 199 17.17 -12.44 -11.18
N SER A 200 17.04 -11.29 -10.52
CA SER A 200 18.01 -10.81 -9.52
C SER A 200 17.80 -11.37 -8.11
N LEU A 201 16.67 -12.05 -7.86
CA LEU A 201 16.36 -12.69 -6.58
C LEU A 201 16.90 -14.13 -6.46
N HIS A 202 17.58 -14.64 -7.50
CA HIS A 202 18.13 -15.99 -7.56
C HIS A 202 19.68 -16.04 -7.57
N LEU A 203 20.35 -14.93 -7.14
CA LEU A 203 21.81 -14.91 -6.99
C LEU A 203 22.23 -14.69 -5.54
#